data_b1d9ac9d027a9cec72fd311c92412d6a
#
_entry.id   b1d9ac9d027a9cec72fd311c92412d6a
#
_cell.length_a   1.000
_cell.length_b   1.000
_cell.length_c   1.000
_cell.angle_alpha   90.00
_cell.angle_beta   90.00
_cell.angle_gamma   90.00
#
_symmetry.space_group_name_H-M   'P 1'
#
loop_
_entity.id
_entity.type
_entity.pdbx_description
1 polymer ?
#
loop_
_entity_poly.entity_id
_entity_poly.type
_entity_poly.pdbx_seq_one_letter_code
_entity_poly.pdbx_strand_id
1 'polypeptide(L)'
;MQLENLNVEQQEVLITPEQLKARLPVSEDVREAVNGYRETVRNIVDRKDPRLLVVVGPCSIHDVEAAKEYAQRLKRLSDDIADHVFVVMRAYFEKPRSTVGWKGLINDPHLDDSFKVAEGLHIGRQLLLELSQMGLPLATEALDPITPQYMQDLISWSAIGARTTESQTHREMASGLSCPVGFKNGTDGSLGVAINALESVASPHRFLGISPTGQVSVIQTKGNAHGHVVLRGGSSGPNYSPEHIQACEAALEKLSLTQSIMVDCSHANSNKDHRQQRNVVNSVSQQIAAGNRSITGLMIESHLHEGNQSISNPDGLSYGVSITDACINWDETDSLLRQLAEQLASRPS
;
A
#
# COMPACT_ATOMS: atom_id res chain seq x y z
N MET A 1 38.87 9.63 23.15
CA MET A 1 38.65 9.02 21.82
C MET A 1 37.17 8.69 21.69
N GLN A 2 36.49 9.24 20.68
CA GLN A 2 35.09 8.93 20.43
C GLN A 2 34.97 7.49 19.92
N LEU A 3 34.04 6.69 20.46
CA LEU A 3 33.88 5.27 20.14
C LEU A 3 32.61 4.97 19.34
N GLU A 4 31.70 5.93 19.26
CA GLU A 4 30.39 5.80 18.59
C GLU A 4 30.09 7.05 17.76
N ASN A 5 29.12 6.96 16.86
CA ASN A 5 28.73 8.03 15.92
C ASN A 5 29.85 8.51 14.99
N LEU A 6 30.85 7.67 14.73
CA LEU A 6 32.00 8.03 13.90
C LEU A 6 31.63 8.30 12.43
N ASN A 7 30.50 7.73 11.98
CA ASN A 7 29.97 7.88 10.61
C ASN A 7 28.66 8.69 10.59
N VAL A 8 28.31 9.36 11.69
CA VAL A 8 27.15 10.25 11.78
C VAL A 8 27.64 11.68 11.65
N GLU A 9 27.21 12.36 10.60
CA GLU A 9 27.58 13.74 10.33
C GLU A 9 26.74 14.73 11.15
N GLN A 10 25.40 14.49 11.19
CA GLN A 10 24.46 15.36 11.86
C GLN A 10 23.26 14.58 12.43
N GLN A 11 22.69 15.10 13.50
CA GLN A 11 21.41 14.65 14.05
C GLN A 11 20.49 15.84 14.21
N GLU A 12 19.25 15.70 13.74
CA GLU A 12 18.19 16.70 13.85
C GLU A 12 17.00 16.10 14.58
N VAL A 13 16.47 16.86 15.56
CA VAL A 13 15.28 16.44 16.29
C VAL A 13 14.05 16.85 15.51
N LEU A 14 13.20 15.90 15.15
CA LEU A 14 11.96 16.13 14.44
C LEU A 14 10.82 16.51 15.40
N ILE A 15 9.80 17.17 14.84
CA ILE A 15 8.49 17.34 15.51
C ILE A 15 7.96 15.95 15.93
N THR A 16 7.35 15.87 17.12
CA THR A 16 6.79 14.59 17.59
C THR A 16 5.50 14.23 16.84
N PRO A 17 5.10 12.94 16.80
CA PRO A 17 3.82 12.52 16.21
C PRO A 17 2.63 13.28 16.79
N GLU A 18 2.57 13.45 18.10
CA GLU A 18 1.50 14.19 18.79
C GLU A 18 1.44 15.66 18.35
N GLN A 19 2.59 16.33 18.26
CA GLN A 19 2.66 17.72 17.81
C GLN A 19 2.23 17.88 16.36
N LEU A 20 2.63 16.96 15.45
CA LEU A 20 2.20 17.02 14.05
C LEU A 20 0.69 16.78 13.94
N LYS A 21 0.15 15.81 14.67
CA LYS A 21 -1.29 15.53 14.71
C LYS A 21 -2.09 16.68 15.31
N ALA A 22 -1.55 17.40 16.29
CA ALA A 22 -2.18 18.59 16.84
C ALA A 22 -2.20 19.76 15.85
N ARG A 23 -1.17 19.91 15.02
CA ARG A 23 -1.14 20.93 13.95
C ARG A 23 -2.06 20.58 12.78
N LEU A 24 -2.21 19.31 12.47
CA LEU A 24 -3.01 18.77 11.37
C LEU A 24 -4.00 17.73 11.92
N PRO A 25 -5.04 18.18 12.66
CA PRO A 25 -5.97 17.28 13.33
C PRO A 25 -6.93 16.61 12.35
N VAL A 26 -7.32 15.39 12.68
CA VAL A 26 -8.37 14.65 11.97
C VAL A 26 -9.73 15.11 12.51
N SER A 27 -10.64 15.55 11.63
CA SER A 27 -12.04 15.88 12.00
C SER A 27 -12.79 14.59 12.40
N GLU A 28 -13.90 14.75 13.13
CA GLU A 28 -14.71 13.60 13.55
C GLU A 28 -15.27 12.85 12.35
N ASP A 29 -15.78 13.54 11.34
CA ASP A 29 -16.32 12.92 10.12
C ASP A 29 -15.28 12.05 9.39
N VAL A 30 -14.03 12.54 9.27
CA VAL A 30 -12.93 11.77 8.67
C VAL A 30 -12.56 10.58 9.55
N ARG A 31 -12.59 10.73 10.87
CA ARG A 31 -12.30 9.62 11.81
C ARG A 31 -13.33 8.52 11.68
N GLU A 32 -14.61 8.86 11.64
CA GLU A 32 -15.69 7.90 11.45
C GLU A 32 -15.57 7.20 10.08
N ALA A 33 -15.30 7.98 9.01
CA ALA A 33 -15.10 7.43 7.67
C ALA A 33 -13.93 6.45 7.61
N VAL A 34 -12.75 6.78 8.15
CA VAL A 34 -11.58 5.89 8.17
C VAL A 34 -11.88 4.61 8.96
N ASN A 35 -12.59 4.70 10.10
CA ASN A 35 -12.99 3.52 10.85
C ASN A 35 -13.93 2.62 10.03
N GLY A 36 -14.92 3.21 9.34
CA GLY A 36 -15.81 2.48 8.43
C GLY A 36 -15.06 1.82 7.26
N TYR A 37 -14.09 2.52 6.66
CA TYR A 37 -13.25 1.97 5.60
C TYR A 37 -12.41 0.79 6.08
N ARG A 38 -11.80 0.89 7.26
CA ARG A 38 -11.05 -0.22 7.86
C ARG A 38 -11.92 -1.44 8.12
N GLU A 39 -13.15 -1.23 8.59
CA GLU A 39 -14.09 -2.31 8.82
C GLU A 39 -14.50 -2.97 7.50
N THR A 40 -14.77 -2.19 6.45
CA THR A 40 -15.04 -2.71 5.12
C THR A 40 -13.87 -3.54 4.59
N VAL A 41 -12.65 -3.03 4.68
CA VAL A 41 -11.45 -3.78 4.24
C VAL A 41 -11.27 -5.07 5.04
N ARG A 42 -11.49 -5.05 6.37
CA ARG A 42 -11.46 -6.27 7.20
C ARG A 42 -12.48 -7.29 6.71
N ASN A 43 -13.72 -6.86 6.49
CA ASN A 43 -14.79 -7.74 6.04
C ASN A 43 -14.49 -8.35 4.67
N ILE A 44 -13.88 -7.62 3.74
CA ILE A 44 -13.45 -8.16 2.44
C ILE A 44 -12.32 -9.19 2.63
N VAL A 45 -11.29 -8.85 3.40
CA VAL A 45 -10.15 -9.75 3.68
C VAL A 45 -10.61 -11.01 4.42
N ASP A 46 -11.57 -10.89 5.34
CA ASP A 46 -12.18 -12.01 6.04
C ASP A 46 -13.23 -12.76 5.19
N ARG A 47 -13.46 -12.35 3.94
CA ARG A 47 -14.42 -12.95 3.01
C ARG A 47 -15.89 -12.86 3.50
N LYS A 48 -16.20 -11.84 4.30
CA LYS A 48 -17.57 -11.52 4.79
C LYS A 48 -18.30 -10.52 3.88
N ASP A 49 -17.55 -9.66 3.21
CA ASP A 49 -18.02 -8.74 2.19
C ASP A 49 -17.63 -9.29 0.81
N PRO A 50 -18.58 -9.49 -0.13
CA PRO A 50 -18.32 -10.11 -1.42
C PRO A 50 -17.64 -9.17 -2.44
N ARG A 51 -17.50 -7.88 -2.13
CA ARG A 51 -16.85 -6.93 -3.03
C ARG A 51 -15.36 -7.25 -3.18
N LEU A 52 -14.81 -6.84 -4.30
CA LEU A 52 -13.37 -6.95 -4.54
C LEU A 52 -12.65 -5.70 -4.06
N LEU A 53 -11.63 -5.85 -3.22
CA LEU A 53 -10.75 -4.76 -2.82
C LEU A 53 -9.82 -4.38 -3.98
N VAL A 54 -9.82 -3.13 -4.41
CA VAL A 54 -8.89 -2.64 -5.43
C VAL A 54 -8.06 -1.49 -4.87
N VAL A 55 -6.77 -1.76 -4.66
CA VAL A 55 -5.79 -0.76 -4.24
C VAL A 55 -5.13 -0.17 -5.48
N VAL A 56 -5.49 1.07 -5.86
CA VAL A 56 -5.11 1.68 -7.13
C VAL A 56 -4.61 3.11 -6.96
N GLY A 57 -3.62 3.50 -7.73
CA GLY A 57 -3.06 4.86 -7.76
C GLY A 57 -1.59 4.88 -8.11
N PRO A 58 -0.93 6.04 -8.00
CA PRO A 58 0.47 6.21 -8.36
C PRO A 58 1.41 5.21 -7.68
N CYS A 59 2.45 4.79 -8.39
CA CYS A 59 3.51 3.96 -7.80
C CYS A 59 4.09 4.64 -6.56
N SER A 60 4.33 5.94 -6.66
CA SER A 60 4.68 6.84 -5.56
C SER A 60 4.11 8.23 -5.82
N ILE A 61 3.85 8.98 -4.76
CA ILE A 61 3.42 10.38 -4.87
C ILE A 61 4.64 11.28 -4.68
N HIS A 62 4.93 12.11 -5.68
CA HIS A 62 5.94 13.17 -5.63
C HIS A 62 5.32 14.55 -5.90
N ASP A 63 4.20 14.60 -6.61
CA ASP A 63 3.45 15.80 -6.96
C ASP A 63 2.09 15.76 -6.25
N VAL A 64 1.91 16.70 -5.30
CA VAL A 64 0.70 16.80 -4.47
C VAL A 64 -0.52 17.18 -5.31
N GLU A 65 -0.38 18.10 -6.26
CA GLU A 65 -1.50 18.56 -7.08
C GLU A 65 -1.95 17.49 -8.07
N ALA A 66 -1.02 16.79 -8.68
CA ALA A 66 -1.35 15.63 -9.52
C ALA A 66 -2.04 14.52 -8.74
N ALA A 67 -1.63 14.29 -7.49
CA ALA A 67 -2.28 13.31 -6.61
C ALA A 67 -3.71 13.71 -6.25
N LYS A 68 -3.98 14.99 -5.99
CA LYS A 68 -5.33 15.52 -5.72
C LYS A 68 -6.24 15.40 -6.95
N GLU A 69 -5.74 15.77 -8.14
CA GLU A 69 -6.50 15.61 -9.37
C GLU A 69 -6.84 14.14 -9.63
N TYR A 70 -5.87 13.24 -9.46
CA TYR A 70 -6.09 11.80 -9.57
C TYR A 70 -7.17 11.34 -8.58
N ALA A 71 -7.10 11.77 -7.34
CA ALA A 71 -8.06 11.44 -6.28
C ALA A 71 -9.48 11.90 -6.62
N GLN A 72 -9.66 13.11 -7.15
CA GLN A 72 -10.98 13.61 -7.56
C GLN A 72 -11.62 12.75 -8.65
N ARG A 73 -10.80 12.30 -9.63
CA ARG A 73 -11.26 11.38 -10.66
C ARG A 73 -11.58 10.01 -10.08
N LEU A 74 -10.69 9.48 -9.22
CA LEU A 74 -10.85 8.18 -8.59
C LEU A 74 -12.09 8.13 -7.69
N LYS A 75 -12.41 9.21 -6.97
CA LYS A 75 -13.60 9.26 -6.12
C LYS A 75 -14.88 9.07 -6.92
N ARG A 76 -15.00 9.74 -8.07
CA ARG A 76 -16.18 9.58 -8.96
C ARG A 76 -16.30 8.16 -9.47
N LEU A 77 -15.21 7.58 -9.97
CA LEU A 77 -15.18 6.20 -10.42
C LEU A 77 -15.53 5.23 -9.29
N SER A 78 -14.96 5.44 -8.09
CA SER A 78 -15.23 4.62 -6.91
C SER A 78 -16.71 4.59 -6.55
N ASP A 79 -17.41 5.74 -6.63
CA ASP A 79 -18.83 5.81 -6.35
C ASP A 79 -19.67 5.05 -7.39
N ASP A 80 -19.28 5.14 -8.67
CA ASP A 80 -20.00 4.47 -9.76
C ASP A 80 -19.91 2.94 -9.69
N ILE A 81 -18.84 2.38 -9.10
CA ILE A 81 -18.60 0.92 -9.06
C ILE A 81 -18.70 0.32 -7.65
N ALA A 82 -19.20 1.08 -6.67
CA ALA A 82 -19.17 0.74 -5.24
C ALA A 82 -19.93 -0.56 -4.88
N ASP A 83 -20.88 -0.98 -5.69
CA ASP A 83 -21.69 -2.20 -5.45
C ASP A 83 -20.84 -3.48 -5.56
N HIS A 84 -19.77 -3.48 -6.37
CA HIS A 84 -18.97 -4.66 -6.67
C HIS A 84 -17.48 -4.52 -6.31
N VAL A 85 -16.99 -3.27 -6.26
CA VAL A 85 -15.58 -2.97 -6.03
C VAL A 85 -15.44 -1.96 -4.90
N PHE A 86 -14.59 -2.25 -3.93
CA PHE A 86 -14.19 -1.30 -2.91
C PHE A 86 -12.82 -0.73 -3.26
N VAL A 87 -12.80 0.52 -3.69
CA VAL A 87 -11.58 1.21 -4.15
C VAL A 87 -10.85 1.85 -2.98
N VAL A 88 -9.56 1.61 -2.87
CA VAL A 88 -8.65 2.26 -1.91
C VAL A 88 -7.52 2.91 -2.69
N MET A 89 -7.30 4.22 -2.48
CA MET A 89 -6.25 4.96 -3.20
C MET A 89 -4.88 4.67 -2.64
N ARG A 90 -3.92 4.38 -3.51
CA ARG A 90 -2.50 4.31 -3.16
C ARG A 90 -1.97 5.70 -2.85
N ALA A 91 -1.49 5.90 -1.61
CA ALA A 91 -0.79 7.08 -1.13
C ALA A 91 0.59 6.67 -0.59
N TYR A 92 1.49 6.28 -1.50
CA TYR A 92 2.80 5.77 -1.18
C TYR A 92 3.82 6.93 -1.17
N PHE A 93 4.34 7.22 0.01
CA PHE A 93 5.26 8.32 0.28
C PHE A 93 6.70 7.87 0.52
N GLU A 94 6.91 6.58 0.69
CA GLU A 94 8.21 5.96 0.95
C GLU A 94 8.46 4.87 -0.08
N LYS A 95 9.68 4.81 -0.60
CA LYS A 95 10.07 3.84 -1.63
C LYS A 95 11.28 3.04 -1.17
N PRO A 96 11.15 1.70 -1.05
CA PRO A 96 12.29 0.85 -0.77
C PRO A 96 13.25 0.86 -1.97
N ARG A 97 14.54 1.04 -1.69
CA ARG A 97 15.60 1.02 -2.70
C ARG A 97 16.57 -0.13 -2.45
N SER A 98 16.89 -0.88 -3.50
CA SER A 98 17.88 -1.94 -3.42
C SER A 98 19.32 -1.39 -3.35
N THR A 99 19.54 -0.19 -3.89
CA THR A 99 20.83 0.52 -3.85
C THR A 99 20.61 1.96 -3.36
N VAL A 100 20.72 2.93 -4.23
CA VAL A 100 20.49 4.35 -3.97
C VAL A 100 19.35 4.89 -4.85
N GLY A 101 18.82 6.05 -4.52
CA GLY A 101 17.78 6.73 -5.27
C GLY A 101 16.81 7.48 -4.36
N TRP A 102 15.91 8.25 -4.94
CA TRP A 102 14.89 8.98 -4.21
C TRP A 102 14.06 8.03 -3.32
N LYS A 103 13.98 8.34 -2.04
CA LYS A 103 13.35 7.48 -1.02
C LYS A 103 11.88 7.78 -0.78
N GLY A 104 11.34 8.80 -1.44
CA GLY A 104 9.93 9.18 -1.30
C GLY A 104 9.72 10.61 -0.82
N LEU A 105 8.45 11.05 -0.86
CA LEU A 105 8.01 12.39 -0.51
C LEU A 105 8.39 12.79 0.93
N ILE A 106 8.35 11.84 1.86
CA ILE A 106 8.69 12.13 3.26
C ILE A 106 10.17 12.43 3.40
N ASN A 107 11.04 11.67 2.74
CA ASN A 107 12.47 11.78 2.89
C ASN A 107 13.08 12.96 2.12
N ASP A 108 12.55 13.23 0.91
CA ASP A 108 13.05 14.29 0.04
C ASP A 108 11.88 14.88 -0.77
N PRO A 109 11.10 15.79 -0.14
CA PRO A 109 9.87 16.34 -0.74
C PRO A 109 10.12 17.25 -1.95
N HIS A 110 11.32 17.81 -2.08
CA HIS A 110 11.66 18.76 -3.13
C HIS A 110 12.45 18.14 -4.28
N LEU A 111 12.80 16.85 -4.23
CA LEU A 111 13.60 16.15 -5.23
C LEU A 111 14.98 16.79 -5.50
N ASP A 112 15.54 17.42 -4.49
CA ASP A 112 16.78 18.23 -4.57
C ASP A 112 17.88 17.73 -3.64
N ASP A 113 17.71 16.55 -3.08
CA ASP A 113 18.62 15.93 -2.08
C ASP A 113 18.80 16.80 -0.81
N SER A 114 17.88 17.72 -0.53
CA SER A 114 17.88 18.50 0.71
C SER A 114 17.44 17.71 1.93
N PHE A 115 16.75 16.59 1.72
CA PHE A 115 16.27 15.67 2.76
C PHE A 115 15.51 16.35 3.90
N LYS A 116 14.64 17.31 3.55
CA LYS A 116 13.81 18.05 4.51
C LYS A 116 12.67 17.19 5.06
N VAL A 117 13.01 16.19 5.86
CA VAL A 117 12.09 15.17 6.38
C VAL A 117 10.95 15.79 7.19
N ALA A 118 11.22 16.84 7.97
CA ALA A 118 10.18 17.54 8.73
C ALA A 118 9.09 18.14 7.83
N GLU A 119 9.49 18.75 6.69
CA GLU A 119 8.57 19.25 5.67
C GLU A 119 7.84 18.10 4.99
N GLY A 120 8.56 17.03 4.64
CA GLY A 120 7.97 15.82 4.02
C GLY A 120 6.89 15.16 4.88
N LEU A 121 7.08 15.07 6.18
CA LEU A 121 6.08 14.58 7.14
C LEU A 121 4.83 15.48 7.17
N HIS A 122 5.03 16.80 7.18
CA HIS A 122 3.93 17.77 7.15
C HIS A 122 3.13 17.67 5.85
N ILE A 123 3.81 17.71 4.69
CA ILE A 123 3.20 17.62 3.36
C ILE A 123 2.44 16.29 3.22
N GLY A 124 3.07 15.17 3.58
CA GLY A 124 2.45 13.86 3.49
C GLY A 124 1.18 13.74 4.35
N ARG A 125 1.23 14.19 5.61
CA ARG A 125 0.05 14.16 6.49
C ARG A 125 -1.06 15.08 6.00
N GLN A 126 -0.71 16.30 5.56
CA GLN A 126 -1.68 17.22 5.00
C GLN A 126 -2.38 16.63 3.77
N LEU A 127 -1.63 16.05 2.86
CA LEU A 127 -2.21 15.39 1.68
C LEU A 127 -3.15 14.25 2.08
N LEU A 128 -2.77 13.39 3.03
CA LEU A 128 -3.66 12.32 3.52
C LEU A 128 -4.97 12.86 4.08
N LEU A 129 -4.94 13.98 4.82
CA LEU A 129 -6.14 14.64 5.31
C LEU A 129 -7.03 15.13 4.17
N GLU A 130 -6.46 15.82 3.18
CA GLU A 130 -7.19 16.34 2.03
C GLU A 130 -7.83 15.21 1.21
N LEU A 131 -7.09 14.12 0.97
CA LEU A 131 -7.60 12.94 0.27
C LEU A 131 -8.72 12.23 1.06
N SER A 132 -8.56 12.12 2.38
CA SER A 132 -9.60 11.55 3.26
C SER A 132 -10.87 12.41 3.29
N GLN A 133 -10.73 13.74 3.26
CA GLN A 133 -11.87 14.68 3.18
C GLN A 133 -12.61 14.58 1.85
N MET A 134 -11.97 14.14 0.78
CA MET A 134 -12.63 13.81 -0.51
C MET A 134 -13.48 12.53 -0.42
N GLY A 135 -13.40 11.80 0.68
CA GLY A 135 -14.15 10.55 0.89
C GLY A 135 -13.45 9.32 0.29
N LEU A 136 -12.12 9.31 0.21
CA LEU A 136 -11.34 8.16 -0.25
C LEU A 136 -10.68 7.44 0.91
N PRO A 137 -10.82 6.10 1.00
CA PRO A 137 -9.95 5.28 1.82
C PRO A 137 -8.54 5.23 1.21
N LEU A 138 -7.51 5.22 2.07
CA LEU A 138 -6.12 5.36 1.66
C LEU A 138 -5.29 4.13 2.03
N ALA A 139 -4.35 3.78 1.14
CA ALA A 139 -3.39 2.71 1.30
C ALA A 139 -1.97 3.24 1.22
N THR A 140 -1.05 2.66 2.01
CA THR A 140 0.37 2.96 1.93
C THR A 140 1.24 1.72 2.11
N GLU A 141 2.53 1.82 1.82
CA GLU A 141 3.53 0.85 2.27
C GLU A 141 4.07 1.30 3.63
N ALA A 142 3.99 0.44 4.64
CA ALA A 142 4.63 0.67 5.91
C ALA A 142 6.10 0.24 5.81
N LEU A 143 6.99 1.20 5.53
CA LEU A 143 8.41 0.97 5.29
C LEU A 143 9.28 1.40 6.46
N ASP A 144 9.30 2.69 6.80
CA ASP A 144 9.99 3.17 8.00
C ASP A 144 9.17 2.81 9.24
N PRO A 145 9.79 2.21 10.28
CA PRO A 145 9.05 1.79 11.48
C PRO A 145 8.46 2.94 12.31
N ILE A 146 8.91 4.16 12.11
CA ILE A 146 8.47 5.33 12.87
C ILE A 146 7.37 6.09 12.16
N THR A 147 7.40 6.16 10.83
CA THR A 147 6.41 6.89 10.01
C THR A 147 4.95 6.56 10.35
N PRO A 148 4.55 5.32 10.66
CA PRO A 148 3.17 5.03 11.05
C PRO A 148 2.66 5.84 12.24
N GLN A 149 3.53 6.22 13.19
CA GLN A 149 3.12 7.03 14.33
C GLN A 149 2.60 8.42 13.92
N TYR A 150 3.06 8.94 12.79
CA TYR A 150 2.66 10.26 12.26
C TYR A 150 1.40 10.20 11.39
N MET A 151 1.11 9.07 10.71
CA MET A 151 0.18 9.03 9.57
C MET A 151 -0.86 7.92 9.62
N GLN A 152 -0.68 6.89 10.46
CA GLN A 152 -1.51 5.70 10.39
C GLN A 152 -2.98 5.94 10.73
N ASP A 153 -3.30 6.97 11.50
CA ASP A 153 -4.67 7.35 11.83
C ASP A 153 -5.53 7.66 10.58
N LEU A 154 -4.90 7.89 9.41
CA LEU A 154 -5.55 8.16 8.13
C LEU A 154 -5.48 6.99 7.13
N ILE A 155 -4.82 5.88 7.48
CA ILE A 155 -4.61 4.75 6.58
C ILE A 155 -5.64 3.64 6.85
N SER A 156 -6.23 3.12 5.77
CA SER A 156 -7.24 2.07 5.81
C SER A 156 -6.71 0.69 5.42
N TRP A 157 -5.59 0.62 4.70
CA TRP A 157 -4.88 -0.59 4.32
C TRP A 157 -3.37 -0.32 4.18
N SER A 158 -2.54 -1.26 4.60
CA SER A 158 -1.08 -1.14 4.46
C SER A 158 -0.47 -2.36 3.78
N ALA A 159 0.59 -2.13 2.99
CA ALA A 159 1.45 -3.18 2.48
C ALA A 159 2.74 -3.31 3.30
N ILE A 160 3.25 -4.53 3.41
CA ILE A 160 4.67 -4.79 3.67
C ILE A 160 5.28 -5.27 2.36
N GLY A 161 6.30 -4.56 1.87
CA GLY A 161 6.92 -4.79 0.58
C GLY A 161 7.72 -6.10 0.50
N ALA A 162 8.01 -6.57 -0.71
CA ALA A 162 8.76 -7.81 -0.93
C ALA A 162 10.17 -7.81 -0.29
N ARG A 163 10.80 -6.63 -0.16
CA ARG A 163 12.12 -6.50 0.47
C ARG A 163 12.09 -6.50 1.99
N THR A 164 10.92 -6.31 2.58
CA THR A 164 10.75 -6.14 4.04
C THR A 164 9.86 -7.20 4.66
N THR A 165 9.15 -8.01 3.89
CA THR A 165 8.28 -9.09 4.39
C THR A 165 9.04 -10.12 5.26
N GLU A 166 10.31 -10.35 5.00
CA GLU A 166 11.16 -11.26 5.80
C GLU A 166 11.70 -10.62 7.08
N SER A 167 11.64 -9.28 7.18
CA SER A 167 12.18 -8.53 8.31
C SER A 167 11.33 -8.69 9.56
N GLN A 168 11.95 -9.13 10.68
CA GLN A 168 11.31 -9.21 11.98
C GLN A 168 10.76 -7.85 12.42
N THR A 169 11.51 -6.77 12.27
CA THR A 169 11.09 -5.41 12.63
C THR A 169 9.81 -5.00 11.93
N HIS A 170 9.67 -5.32 10.62
CA HIS A 170 8.46 -4.99 9.86
C HIS A 170 7.26 -5.86 10.25
N ARG A 171 7.47 -7.13 10.59
CA ARG A 171 6.41 -8.02 11.10
C ARG A 171 5.91 -7.56 12.47
N GLU A 172 6.83 -7.17 13.36
CA GLU A 172 6.50 -6.61 14.68
C GLU A 172 5.72 -5.31 14.55
N MET A 173 6.19 -4.37 13.71
CA MET A 173 5.48 -3.14 13.40
C MET A 173 4.07 -3.43 12.88
N ALA A 174 3.95 -4.31 11.90
CA ALA A 174 2.67 -4.66 11.27
C ALA A 174 1.67 -5.26 12.26
N SER A 175 2.14 -5.97 13.29
CA SER A 175 1.29 -6.52 14.36
C SER A 175 0.56 -5.46 15.18
N GLY A 176 1.05 -4.22 15.15
CA GLY A 176 0.47 -3.07 15.84
C GLY A 176 -0.31 -2.11 14.95
N LEU A 177 -0.30 -2.31 13.64
CA LEU A 177 -1.04 -1.46 12.70
C LEU A 177 -2.56 -1.61 12.91
N SER A 178 -3.29 -0.49 12.83
CA SER A 178 -4.75 -0.47 13.08
C SER A 178 -5.58 -0.82 11.85
N CYS A 179 -4.96 -1.10 10.71
CA CYS A 179 -5.59 -1.50 9.46
C CYS A 179 -5.17 -2.92 9.04
N PRO A 180 -5.90 -3.58 8.14
CA PRO A 180 -5.44 -4.81 7.49
C PRO A 180 -4.11 -4.62 6.76
N VAL A 181 -3.29 -5.66 6.72
CA VAL A 181 -1.93 -5.62 6.16
C VAL A 181 -1.74 -6.73 5.13
N GLY A 182 -1.34 -6.32 3.92
CA GLY A 182 -0.96 -7.23 2.84
C GLY A 182 0.56 -7.47 2.83
N PHE A 183 0.98 -8.73 2.93
CA PHE A 183 2.39 -9.12 2.87
C PHE A 183 2.72 -9.61 1.47
N LYS A 184 3.61 -8.90 0.77
CA LYS A 184 4.08 -9.33 -0.54
C LYS A 184 4.99 -10.55 -0.41
N ASN A 185 4.88 -11.49 -1.35
CA ASN A 185 5.84 -12.59 -1.47
C ASN A 185 7.26 -12.06 -1.73
N GLY A 186 8.26 -12.87 -1.50
CA GLY A 186 9.68 -12.52 -1.69
C GLY A 186 10.00 -12.05 -3.11
N THR A 187 11.09 -11.33 -3.28
CA THR A 187 11.55 -10.82 -4.59
C THR A 187 11.91 -11.94 -5.56
N ASP A 188 12.26 -13.11 -5.06
CA ASP A 188 12.50 -14.34 -5.80
C ASP A 188 11.20 -15.04 -6.26
N GLY A 189 10.05 -14.66 -5.71
CA GLY A 189 8.75 -15.29 -5.92
C GLY A 189 8.34 -16.24 -4.80
N SER A 190 9.18 -16.43 -3.77
CA SER A 190 8.91 -17.36 -2.67
C SER A 190 7.67 -16.93 -1.86
N LEU A 191 6.74 -17.86 -1.68
CA LEU A 191 5.52 -17.68 -0.90
C LEU A 191 5.77 -17.82 0.60
N GLY A 192 6.74 -18.66 1.00
CA GLY A 192 6.99 -19.01 2.39
C GLY A 192 7.26 -17.82 3.29
N VAL A 193 7.95 -16.79 2.79
CA VAL A 193 8.23 -15.57 3.58
C VAL A 193 6.96 -14.80 3.92
N ALA A 194 5.98 -14.74 3.01
CA ALA A 194 4.68 -14.10 3.26
C ALA A 194 3.84 -14.93 4.24
N ILE A 195 3.79 -16.24 4.08
CA ILE A 195 3.07 -17.15 4.99
C ILE A 195 3.62 -17.04 6.42
N ASN A 196 4.95 -17.09 6.61
CA ASN A 196 5.57 -16.91 7.91
C ASN A 196 5.28 -15.53 8.52
N ALA A 197 5.16 -14.49 7.67
CA ALA A 197 4.78 -13.16 8.12
C ALA A 197 3.35 -13.11 8.65
N LEU A 198 2.40 -13.86 8.03
CA LEU A 198 1.01 -13.94 8.51
C LEU A 198 0.92 -14.56 9.90
N GLU A 199 1.65 -15.65 10.17
CA GLU A 199 1.68 -16.27 11.49
C GLU A 199 2.29 -15.31 12.53
N SER A 200 3.38 -14.64 12.16
CA SER A 200 4.04 -13.68 13.04
C SER A 200 3.14 -12.49 13.37
N VAL A 201 2.54 -11.85 12.35
CA VAL A 201 1.74 -10.62 12.54
C VAL A 201 0.48 -10.84 13.38
N ALA A 202 -0.08 -12.04 13.36
CA ALA A 202 -1.24 -12.40 14.16
C ALA A 202 -0.93 -12.52 15.66
N SER A 203 0.34 -12.65 16.03
CA SER A 203 0.80 -12.81 17.39
C SER A 203 1.10 -11.45 18.08
N PRO A 204 0.96 -11.37 19.43
CA PRO A 204 1.45 -10.21 20.19
C PRO A 204 2.98 -10.12 20.16
N HIS A 205 3.49 -8.88 20.06
CA HIS A 205 4.92 -8.59 20.06
C HIS A 205 5.30 -7.52 21.08
N ARG A 206 6.59 -7.47 21.44
CA ARG A 206 7.20 -6.40 22.23
C ARG A 206 8.51 -5.99 21.57
N PHE A 207 8.64 -4.71 21.25
CA PHE A 207 9.79 -4.19 20.51
C PHE A 207 10.06 -2.72 20.86
N LEU A 208 11.23 -2.22 20.43
CA LEU A 208 11.59 -0.82 20.60
C LEU A 208 10.92 0.03 19.52
N GLY A 209 10.26 1.10 19.94
CA GLY A 209 9.63 2.07 19.06
C GLY A 209 9.60 3.45 19.71
N ILE A 210 8.74 4.33 19.21
CA ILE A 210 8.51 5.65 19.82
C ILE A 210 7.08 5.79 20.30
N SER A 211 6.90 6.53 21.39
CA SER A 211 5.60 6.97 21.88
C SER A 211 5.04 8.13 21.02
N PRO A 212 3.76 8.50 21.15
CA PRO A 212 3.22 9.70 20.52
C PRO A 212 4.01 10.99 20.85
N THR A 213 4.65 11.04 22.01
CA THR A 213 5.49 12.16 22.46
C THR A 213 6.93 12.09 21.94
N GLY A 214 7.24 11.15 21.04
CA GLY A 214 8.56 11.01 20.40
C GLY A 214 9.63 10.33 21.28
N GLN A 215 9.26 9.81 22.44
CA GLN A 215 10.21 9.13 23.32
C GLN A 215 10.39 7.67 22.94
N VAL A 216 11.62 7.18 23.01
CA VAL A 216 11.91 5.75 22.85
C VAL A 216 11.13 4.96 23.90
N SER A 217 10.41 3.94 23.46
CA SER A 217 9.48 3.20 24.30
C SER A 217 9.45 1.72 23.92
N VAL A 218 9.08 0.85 24.87
CA VAL A 218 8.71 -0.52 24.55
C VAL A 218 7.27 -0.52 24.07
N ILE A 219 7.08 -0.90 22.82
CA ILE A 219 5.74 -1.07 22.25
C ILE A 219 5.29 -2.51 22.47
N GLN A 220 4.09 -2.68 23.01
CA GLN A 220 3.44 -3.98 23.16
C GLN A 220 2.20 -4.02 22.28
N THR A 221 2.15 -4.94 21.32
CA THR A 221 1.03 -5.12 20.40
C THR A 221 0.13 -6.28 20.85
N LYS A 222 -1.09 -6.32 20.28
CA LYS A 222 -2.05 -7.42 20.49
C LYS A 222 -1.97 -8.47 19.38
N GLY A 223 -1.24 -8.19 18.31
CA GLY A 223 -1.31 -8.90 17.05
C GLY A 223 -2.36 -8.30 16.10
N ASN A 224 -2.21 -8.56 14.82
CA ASN A 224 -3.12 -8.14 13.75
C ASN A 224 -3.61 -9.37 12.99
N ALA A 225 -4.85 -9.77 13.23
CA ALA A 225 -5.46 -10.97 12.64
C ALA A 225 -5.85 -10.79 11.15
N HIS A 226 -5.78 -9.57 10.61
CA HIS A 226 -6.21 -9.25 9.24
C HIS A 226 -5.03 -9.14 8.27
N GLY A 227 -4.00 -9.97 8.49
CA GLY A 227 -2.91 -10.17 7.54
C GLY A 227 -3.36 -11.04 6.37
N HIS A 228 -2.89 -10.73 5.15
CA HIS A 228 -3.17 -11.54 3.95
C HIS A 228 -2.00 -11.49 2.98
N VAL A 229 -1.98 -12.43 2.02
CA VAL A 229 -0.93 -12.53 1.02
C VAL A 229 -1.17 -11.55 -0.12
N VAL A 230 -0.08 -10.95 -0.63
CA VAL A 230 -0.06 -10.20 -1.89
C VAL A 230 0.91 -10.88 -2.85
N LEU A 231 0.40 -11.45 -3.92
CA LEU A 231 1.19 -12.06 -4.99
C LEU A 231 1.64 -10.99 -5.97
N ARG A 232 2.95 -10.78 -6.10
CA ARG A 232 3.56 -9.75 -6.96
C ARG A 232 4.50 -10.29 -8.05
N GLY A 233 4.53 -11.64 -8.21
CA GLY A 233 5.53 -12.30 -9.03
C GLY A 233 6.92 -12.31 -8.39
N GLY A 234 7.91 -12.74 -9.11
CA GLY A 234 9.30 -12.81 -8.65
C GLY A 234 10.30 -12.96 -9.80
N SER A 235 11.56 -13.24 -9.46
CA SER A 235 12.60 -13.49 -10.47
C SER A 235 12.32 -14.72 -11.34
N SER A 236 11.47 -15.64 -10.86
CA SER A 236 10.98 -16.79 -11.61
C SER A 236 9.82 -16.47 -12.57
N GLY A 237 9.30 -15.25 -12.54
CA GLY A 237 8.19 -14.79 -13.38
C GLY A 237 6.91 -14.43 -12.63
N PRO A 238 5.79 -14.27 -13.36
CA PRO A 238 4.46 -14.01 -12.80
C PRO A 238 3.95 -15.15 -11.91
N ASN A 239 3.08 -14.83 -10.92
CA ASN A 239 2.50 -15.81 -10.00
C ASN A 239 0.99 -15.62 -9.75
N TYR A 240 0.25 -15.22 -10.77
CA TYR A 240 -1.21 -14.97 -10.71
C TYR A 240 -2.05 -16.00 -11.46
N SER A 241 -1.45 -17.01 -12.10
CA SER A 241 -2.21 -18.06 -12.80
C SER A 241 -3.04 -18.89 -11.82
N PRO A 242 -4.07 -19.64 -12.32
CA PRO A 242 -4.88 -20.51 -11.46
C PRO A 242 -4.04 -21.47 -10.60
N GLU A 243 -2.96 -22.01 -11.15
CA GLU A 243 -2.07 -22.94 -10.44
C GLU A 243 -1.33 -22.24 -9.29
N HIS A 244 -0.90 -20.99 -9.48
CA HIS A 244 -0.25 -20.20 -8.44
C HIS A 244 -1.23 -19.81 -7.31
N ILE A 245 -2.46 -19.43 -7.68
CA ILE A 245 -3.52 -19.14 -6.72
C ILE A 245 -3.82 -20.40 -5.90
N GLN A 246 -4.02 -21.55 -6.56
CA GLN A 246 -4.27 -22.84 -5.89
C GLN A 246 -3.12 -23.25 -4.96
N ALA A 247 -1.88 -23.03 -5.37
CA ALA A 247 -0.72 -23.30 -4.52
C ALA A 247 -0.70 -22.41 -3.27
N CYS A 248 -1.09 -21.14 -3.42
CA CYS A 248 -1.22 -20.20 -2.30
C CYS A 248 -2.37 -20.62 -1.35
N GLU A 249 -3.53 -20.98 -1.90
CA GLU A 249 -4.67 -21.51 -1.13
C GLU A 249 -4.27 -22.72 -0.30
N ALA A 250 -3.61 -23.69 -0.90
CA ALA A 250 -3.15 -24.91 -0.21
C ALA A 250 -2.13 -24.62 0.90
N ALA A 251 -1.24 -23.64 0.69
CA ALA A 251 -0.27 -23.21 1.71
C ALA A 251 -0.95 -22.53 2.90
N LEU A 252 -1.95 -21.69 2.66
CA LEU A 252 -2.75 -21.05 3.70
C LEU A 252 -3.61 -22.07 4.47
N GLU A 253 -4.26 -23.00 3.77
CA GLU A 253 -5.10 -24.05 4.36
C GLU A 253 -4.30 -24.95 5.29
N LYS A 254 -3.08 -25.33 4.90
CA LYS A 254 -2.19 -26.18 5.72
C LYS A 254 -1.93 -25.59 7.10
N LEU A 255 -1.95 -24.26 7.24
CA LEU A 255 -1.73 -23.54 8.50
C LEU A 255 -3.04 -23.02 9.12
N SER A 256 -4.19 -23.42 8.58
CA SER A 256 -5.52 -22.94 9.02
C SER A 256 -5.65 -21.42 8.97
N LEU A 257 -4.95 -20.77 8.04
CA LEU A 257 -5.05 -19.35 7.78
C LEU A 257 -6.18 -19.03 6.80
N THR A 258 -6.75 -17.83 6.92
CA THR A 258 -7.79 -17.37 5.98
C THR A 258 -7.22 -17.31 4.57
N GLN A 259 -7.88 -18.00 3.63
CA GLN A 259 -7.53 -17.96 2.21
C GLN A 259 -7.97 -16.61 1.62
N SER A 260 -7.15 -15.59 1.84
CA SER A 260 -7.34 -14.22 1.35
C SER A 260 -6.09 -13.81 0.58
N ILE A 261 -6.25 -13.61 -0.72
CA ILE A 261 -5.17 -13.36 -1.66
C ILE A 261 -5.44 -12.07 -2.43
N MET A 262 -4.50 -11.13 -2.38
CA MET A 262 -4.47 -10.00 -3.29
C MET A 262 -3.46 -10.28 -4.41
N VAL A 263 -3.78 -9.91 -5.64
CA VAL A 263 -2.87 -9.95 -6.77
C VAL A 263 -2.40 -8.54 -7.10
N ASP A 264 -1.10 -8.32 -6.99
CA ASP A 264 -0.45 -7.11 -7.49
C ASP A 264 -0.25 -7.26 -9.01
N CYS A 265 -0.97 -6.47 -9.78
CA CYS A 265 -0.99 -6.54 -11.25
C CYS A 265 0.25 -5.89 -11.89
N SER A 266 1.04 -5.16 -11.12
CA SER A 266 2.29 -4.54 -11.54
C SER A 266 3.51 -5.46 -11.26
N HIS A 267 4.70 -4.88 -11.15
CA HIS A 267 5.95 -5.54 -10.78
C HIS A 267 6.28 -6.74 -11.67
N ALA A 268 6.62 -7.90 -11.11
CA ALA A 268 6.98 -9.08 -11.90
C ALA A 268 5.75 -9.77 -12.53
N ASN A 269 4.54 -9.56 -12.01
CA ASN A 269 3.32 -10.07 -12.63
C ASN A 269 3.04 -9.44 -14.00
N SER A 270 3.46 -8.20 -14.23
CA SER A 270 3.41 -7.54 -15.53
C SER A 270 4.75 -7.57 -16.30
N ASN A 271 5.73 -8.34 -15.83
CA ASN A 271 7.11 -8.31 -16.35
C ASN A 271 7.70 -6.89 -16.40
N LYS A 272 7.29 -6.01 -15.45
CA LYS A 272 7.63 -4.57 -15.38
C LYS A 272 7.17 -3.74 -16.59
N ASP A 273 6.28 -4.26 -17.43
CA ASP A 273 5.58 -3.51 -18.47
C ASP A 273 4.20 -3.12 -17.96
N HIS A 274 3.99 -1.85 -17.64
CA HIS A 274 2.73 -1.35 -17.08
C HIS A 274 1.51 -1.68 -17.95
N ARG A 275 1.68 -1.79 -19.28
CA ARG A 275 0.61 -2.16 -20.22
C ARG A 275 0.07 -3.58 -20.02
N GLN A 276 0.88 -4.46 -19.42
CA GLN A 276 0.48 -5.84 -19.11
C GLN A 276 -0.43 -5.93 -17.87
N GLN A 277 -0.56 -4.87 -17.07
CA GLN A 277 -1.45 -4.88 -15.92
C GLN A 277 -2.90 -5.23 -16.30
N ARG A 278 -3.39 -4.75 -17.46
CA ARG A 278 -4.70 -5.12 -18.00
C ARG A 278 -4.86 -6.64 -18.19
N ASN A 279 -3.84 -7.31 -18.70
CA ASN A 279 -3.88 -8.75 -18.91
C ASN A 279 -3.93 -9.51 -17.57
N VAL A 280 -3.23 -9.03 -16.56
CA VAL A 280 -3.28 -9.61 -15.21
C VAL A 280 -4.67 -9.44 -14.62
N VAL A 281 -5.25 -8.23 -14.67
CA VAL A 281 -6.62 -7.96 -14.20
C VAL A 281 -7.64 -8.86 -14.90
N ASN A 282 -7.57 -8.99 -16.23
CA ASN A 282 -8.47 -9.83 -16.99
C ASN A 282 -8.35 -11.32 -16.63
N SER A 283 -7.12 -11.83 -16.45
CA SER A 283 -6.91 -13.21 -16.03
C SER A 283 -7.50 -13.47 -14.63
N VAL A 284 -7.27 -12.56 -13.71
CA VAL A 284 -7.77 -12.68 -12.33
C VAL A 284 -9.29 -12.56 -12.29
N SER A 285 -9.88 -11.62 -13.02
CA SER A 285 -11.34 -11.47 -13.09
C SER A 285 -12.04 -12.72 -13.66
N GLN A 286 -11.42 -13.39 -14.64
CA GLN A 286 -11.90 -14.67 -15.17
C GLN A 286 -11.86 -15.78 -14.12
N GLN A 287 -10.81 -15.86 -13.31
CA GLN A 287 -10.72 -16.84 -12.21
C GLN A 287 -11.82 -16.59 -11.17
N ILE A 288 -12.07 -15.34 -10.84
CA ILE A 288 -13.13 -14.94 -9.92
C ILE A 288 -14.52 -15.29 -10.51
N ALA A 289 -14.75 -15.00 -11.80
CA ALA A 289 -15.98 -15.35 -12.50
C ALA A 289 -16.21 -16.86 -12.60
N ALA A 290 -15.13 -17.64 -12.72
CA ALA A 290 -15.15 -19.10 -12.68
C ALA A 290 -15.39 -19.70 -11.27
N GLY A 291 -15.58 -18.86 -10.26
CA GLY A 291 -15.96 -19.30 -8.90
C GLY A 291 -14.86 -19.24 -7.86
N ASN A 292 -13.65 -18.73 -8.17
CA ASN A 292 -12.62 -18.53 -7.15
C ASN A 292 -13.12 -17.51 -6.10
N ARG A 293 -12.98 -17.85 -4.83
CA ARG A 293 -13.40 -17.03 -3.68
C ARG A 293 -12.23 -16.57 -2.81
N SER A 294 -11.01 -17.06 -3.05
CA SER A 294 -9.84 -16.71 -2.27
C SER A 294 -9.20 -15.40 -2.72
N ILE A 295 -9.41 -15.01 -3.97
CA ILE A 295 -8.93 -13.73 -4.49
C ILE A 295 -9.86 -12.63 -3.97
N THR A 296 -9.36 -11.87 -2.99
CA THR A 296 -10.09 -10.81 -2.30
C THR A 296 -9.70 -9.41 -2.76
N GLY A 297 -8.60 -9.29 -3.51
CA GLY A 297 -8.16 -7.97 -3.95
C GLY A 297 -7.21 -7.96 -5.14
N LEU A 298 -7.10 -6.77 -5.73
CA LEU A 298 -6.14 -6.41 -6.77
C LEU A 298 -5.36 -5.16 -6.35
N MET A 299 -4.13 -5.05 -6.84
CA MET A 299 -3.32 -3.82 -6.73
C MET A 299 -2.89 -3.39 -8.13
N ILE A 300 -3.07 -2.10 -8.44
CA ILE A 300 -2.81 -1.53 -9.76
C ILE A 300 -2.00 -0.24 -9.62
N GLU A 301 -0.92 -0.10 -10.40
CA GLU A 301 -0.16 1.14 -10.49
C GLU A 301 -0.67 2.00 -11.66
N SER A 302 -1.24 3.14 -11.32
CA SER A 302 -1.97 4.04 -12.20
C SER A 302 -1.65 5.49 -11.88
N HIS A 303 -1.57 6.35 -12.89
CA HIS A 303 -1.43 7.79 -12.72
C HIS A 303 -2.29 8.54 -13.77
N LEU A 304 -2.22 9.88 -13.78
CA LEU A 304 -2.94 10.68 -14.79
C LEU A 304 -2.48 10.35 -16.20
N HIS A 305 -1.16 10.20 -16.40
CA HIS A 305 -0.53 9.83 -17.67
C HIS A 305 0.29 8.56 -17.53
N GLU A 306 0.43 7.81 -18.64
CA GLU A 306 1.14 6.53 -18.65
C GLU A 306 2.66 6.65 -18.57
N GLY A 307 3.28 5.55 -18.17
CA GLY A 307 4.74 5.39 -18.17
C GLY A 307 5.39 5.94 -16.92
N ASN A 308 6.66 6.29 -17.07
CA ASN A 308 7.49 6.92 -16.06
C ASN A 308 8.52 7.86 -16.68
N GLN A 309 9.14 8.69 -15.84
CA GLN A 309 10.16 9.67 -16.22
C GLN A 309 11.32 9.64 -15.23
N SER A 310 12.47 10.14 -15.68
CA SER A 310 13.67 10.31 -14.83
C SER A 310 13.59 11.61 -14.03
N ILE A 311 14.11 11.58 -12.80
CA ILE A 311 14.24 12.76 -11.93
C ILE A 311 15.56 13.54 -12.14
N SER A 312 16.30 13.28 -13.23
CA SER A 312 17.56 13.97 -13.51
C SER A 312 17.43 15.49 -13.69
N ASN A 313 16.23 15.97 -13.98
CA ASN A 313 15.88 17.39 -14.05
C ASN A 313 14.54 17.62 -13.33
N PRO A 314 14.52 17.88 -12.02
CA PRO A 314 13.28 18.04 -11.25
C PRO A 314 12.35 19.14 -11.76
N ASP A 315 12.91 20.28 -12.25
CA ASP A 315 12.14 21.40 -12.76
C ASP A 315 11.46 21.14 -14.13
N GLY A 316 11.87 20.08 -14.81
CA GLY A 316 11.35 19.69 -16.12
C GLY A 316 10.43 18.46 -16.09
N LEU A 317 9.94 18.06 -14.93
CA LEU A 317 9.06 16.92 -14.82
C LEU A 317 7.71 17.15 -15.49
N SER A 318 7.24 16.15 -16.22
CA SER A 318 5.91 16.14 -16.81
C SER A 318 4.86 15.89 -15.70
N TYR A 319 3.85 16.75 -15.65
CA TYR A 319 2.74 16.64 -14.71
C TYR A 319 2.01 15.29 -14.84
N GLY A 320 1.72 14.63 -13.71
CA GLY A 320 0.94 13.41 -13.68
C GLY A 320 1.61 12.15 -14.27
N VAL A 321 2.94 12.17 -14.44
CA VAL A 321 3.76 11.03 -14.86
C VAL A 321 4.60 10.53 -13.69
N SER A 322 4.63 9.22 -13.47
CA SER A 322 5.41 8.59 -12.38
C SER A 322 6.90 8.87 -12.49
N ILE A 323 7.58 9.06 -11.36
CA ILE A 323 9.05 9.13 -11.27
C ILE A 323 9.68 7.84 -10.70
N THR A 324 8.87 6.83 -10.46
CA THR A 324 9.29 5.50 -10.03
C THR A 324 8.85 4.46 -11.05
N ASP A 325 8.13 3.41 -10.69
CA ASP A 325 7.70 2.41 -11.67
C ASP A 325 6.62 2.99 -12.62
N ALA A 326 6.62 2.53 -13.86
CA ALA A 326 5.68 2.98 -14.88
C ALA A 326 4.24 2.59 -14.52
N CYS A 327 3.31 3.52 -14.72
CA CYS A 327 1.89 3.39 -14.41
C CYS A 327 1.05 3.33 -15.70
N ILE A 328 -0.13 2.73 -15.65
CA ILE A 328 -1.17 2.95 -16.66
C ILE A 328 -1.76 4.36 -16.51
N ASN A 329 -2.33 4.92 -17.58
CA ASN A 329 -2.98 6.23 -17.54
C ASN A 329 -4.39 6.17 -16.93
N TRP A 330 -4.98 7.35 -16.75
CA TRP A 330 -6.32 7.49 -16.19
C TRP A 330 -7.41 6.83 -17.05
N ASP A 331 -7.41 7.05 -18.37
CA ASP A 331 -8.45 6.53 -19.24
C ASP A 331 -8.47 5.00 -19.26
N GLU A 332 -7.29 4.39 -19.25
CA GLU A 332 -7.17 2.93 -19.10
C GLU A 332 -7.66 2.46 -17.74
N THR A 333 -7.36 3.18 -16.67
CA THR A 333 -7.79 2.85 -15.32
C THR A 333 -9.31 2.89 -15.20
N ASP A 334 -9.97 3.95 -15.66
CA ASP A 334 -11.42 4.09 -15.65
C ASP A 334 -12.09 2.95 -16.43
N SER A 335 -11.66 2.74 -17.66
CA SER A 335 -12.19 1.64 -18.51
C SER A 335 -11.98 0.28 -17.87
N LEU A 336 -10.80 0.00 -17.32
CA LEU A 336 -10.45 -1.28 -16.74
C LEU A 336 -11.28 -1.59 -15.49
N LEU A 337 -11.47 -0.62 -14.59
CA LEU A 337 -12.21 -0.82 -13.36
C LEU A 337 -13.73 -0.89 -13.58
N ARG A 338 -14.29 -0.17 -14.56
CA ARG A 338 -15.70 -0.32 -14.97
C ARG A 338 -15.94 -1.71 -15.55
N GLN A 339 -15.07 -2.16 -16.46
CA GLN A 339 -15.17 -3.52 -17.03
C GLN A 339 -15.06 -4.60 -15.93
N LEU A 340 -14.15 -4.42 -14.98
CA LEU A 340 -14.03 -5.31 -13.83
C LEU A 340 -15.34 -5.37 -13.01
N ALA A 341 -15.93 -4.23 -12.69
CA ALA A 341 -17.18 -4.16 -11.94
C ALA A 341 -18.34 -4.85 -12.67
N GLU A 342 -18.47 -4.67 -13.99
CA GLU A 342 -19.46 -5.35 -14.83
C GLU A 342 -19.27 -6.88 -14.80
N GLN A 343 -18.04 -7.36 -14.91
CA GLN A 343 -17.74 -8.80 -14.80
C GLN A 343 -18.08 -9.36 -13.43
N LEU A 344 -17.84 -8.59 -12.36
CA LEU A 344 -18.18 -8.98 -11.01
C LEU A 344 -19.70 -9.00 -10.75
N ALA A 345 -20.46 -8.11 -11.38
CA ALA A 345 -21.91 -8.09 -11.32
C ALA A 345 -22.57 -9.35 -11.90
N SER A 346 -21.90 -9.99 -12.86
CA SER A 346 -22.40 -11.21 -13.52
C SER A 346 -22.05 -12.51 -12.79
N ARG A 347 -21.44 -12.45 -11.59
CA ARG A 347 -21.08 -13.65 -10.80
C ARG A 347 -22.34 -14.42 -10.40
N PRO A 348 -22.33 -15.76 -10.48
CA PRO A 348 -23.31 -16.57 -9.77
C PRO A 348 -23.21 -16.33 -8.26
N SER A 349 -24.32 -16.10 -7.61
CA SER A 349 -24.46 -15.93 -6.15
C SER A 349 -24.00 -17.15 -5.35
#